data_4a54e6bcad196e4bc540a62e2259e33c
#
_entry.id   4a54e6bcad196e4bc540a62e2259e33c
#
_cell.length_a   1.000
_cell.length_b   1.000
_cell.length_c   1.000
_cell.angle_alpha   90.00
_cell.angle_beta   90.00
_cell.angle_gamma   90.00
#
_symmetry.space_group_name_H-M   'P 1'
#
loop_
_entity.id
_entity.type
_entity.pdbx_description
1 polymer ?
#
loop_
_entity_poly.entity_id
_entity_poly.type
_entity_poly.pdbx_seq_one_letter_code
_entity_poly.pdbx_strand_id
1 'polypeptide(L)'
;DYYASRGLGDVYKRQVLKETRYREADRILTILTPKLGVITAMAANSLRLKSKLFSACGLFCYSEFTLVPGRNMYTVREAEVQNIFHGVSSSIEGVSLAMYLTEMAAALSPTGEEAARELRLVLNSLYMISEHRTDLRVIKAVFELRTMSECGFMPQIVCCRDCGTYDEGDAFYLDAQEGHLLCACLLYTSPSPRDA
;
A
#
# COMPACT_ATOMS: atom_id res chain seq x y z
N ASP A 1 8.26 28.50 -7.38
CA ASP A 1 8.01 28.23 -8.82
C ASP A 1 6.74 27.41 -9.06
N TYR A 2 5.60 27.94 -8.59
CA TYR A 2 4.28 27.26 -8.64
C TYR A 2 3.52 27.48 -9.98
N TYR A 3 4.06 28.25 -10.92
CA TYR A 3 3.31 28.70 -12.10
C TYR A 3 3.91 28.35 -13.47
N ALA A 4 4.94 27.48 -13.56
CA ALA A 4 5.66 27.27 -14.85
C ALA A 4 5.25 26.03 -15.66
N SER A 5 4.26 25.21 -15.27
CA SER A 5 3.90 23.99 -16.01
C SER A 5 2.43 23.94 -16.49
N ARG A 6 1.89 25.05 -16.99
CA ARG A 6 0.62 25.03 -17.75
C ARG A 6 0.88 24.51 -19.17
N GLY A 7 0.98 23.19 -19.35
CA GLY A 7 1.01 22.64 -20.71
C GLY A 7 1.68 21.30 -20.90
N LEU A 8 2.62 20.90 -20.07
CA LEU A 8 3.20 19.54 -20.07
C LEU A 8 2.72 18.80 -18.82
N GLY A 9 2.06 17.66 -18.99
CA GLY A 9 1.67 16.80 -17.89
C GLY A 9 2.90 16.34 -17.12
N ASP A 10 2.80 16.34 -15.79
CA ASP A 10 3.89 15.85 -14.94
C ASP A 10 4.08 14.35 -15.12
N VAL A 11 5.32 13.95 -15.45
CA VAL A 11 5.70 12.54 -15.63
C VAL A 11 6.20 11.96 -14.33
N TYR A 12 5.54 10.92 -13.83
CA TYR A 12 5.94 10.26 -12.58
C TYR A 12 5.75 8.74 -12.65
N LYS A 13 6.63 8.00 -11.97
CA LYS A 13 6.48 6.56 -11.72
C LYS A 13 5.45 6.33 -10.63
N ARG A 14 4.44 5.47 -10.87
CA ARG A 14 3.26 5.33 -10.01
C ARG A 14 2.72 3.91 -10.00
N GLN A 15 2.17 3.50 -8.87
CA GLN A 15 1.51 2.21 -8.70
C GLN A 15 -0.01 2.36 -8.80
N VAL A 16 -0.64 1.58 -9.68
CA VAL A 16 -2.10 1.46 -9.72
C VAL A 16 -2.53 0.59 -8.52
N LEU A 17 -3.27 1.19 -7.59
CA LEU A 17 -3.81 0.52 -6.42
C LEU A 17 -5.20 -0.07 -6.67
N LYS A 18 -6.03 0.65 -7.40
CA LYS A 18 -7.41 0.26 -7.72
C LYS A 18 -7.80 0.74 -9.09
N GLU A 19 -8.57 -0.09 -9.82
CA GLU A 19 -9.22 0.31 -11.05
C GLU A 19 -10.74 0.11 -10.93
N THR A 20 -11.50 1.05 -11.47
CA THR A 20 -12.95 0.99 -11.51
C THR A 20 -13.40 1.29 -12.94
N ARG A 21 -14.21 0.43 -13.51
CA ARG A 21 -14.80 0.69 -14.84
C ARG A 21 -15.71 1.92 -14.77
N TYR A 22 -15.53 2.79 -15.74
CA TYR A 22 -16.32 4.00 -15.88
C TYR A 22 -16.75 4.15 -17.35
N ARG A 23 -18.06 4.26 -17.60
CA ARG A 23 -18.63 4.21 -18.95
C ARG A 23 -18.24 2.92 -19.71
N GLU A 24 -18.34 2.91 -21.04
CA GLU A 24 -18.10 1.72 -21.86
C GLU A 24 -16.60 1.38 -22.04
N ALA A 25 -15.74 2.40 -22.08
CA ALA A 25 -14.35 2.21 -22.47
C ALA A 25 -13.33 2.85 -21.52
N ASP A 26 -13.78 3.52 -20.46
CA ASP A 26 -12.95 4.30 -19.57
C ASP A 26 -12.72 3.59 -18.23
N ARG A 27 -11.62 3.94 -17.54
CA ARG A 27 -11.36 3.54 -16.16
C ARG A 27 -11.14 4.79 -15.30
N ILE A 28 -11.58 4.69 -14.03
CA ILE A 28 -11.10 5.56 -12.96
C ILE A 28 -10.07 4.77 -12.18
N LEU A 29 -8.89 5.35 -12.00
CA LEU A 29 -7.75 4.76 -11.32
C LEU A 29 -7.52 5.46 -9.99
N THR A 30 -7.29 4.67 -8.94
CA THR A 30 -6.65 5.15 -7.71
C THR A 30 -5.17 4.82 -7.81
N ILE A 31 -4.34 5.82 -7.75
CA ILE A 31 -2.90 5.71 -8.04
C ILE A 31 -2.11 6.24 -6.85
N LEU A 32 -1.11 5.49 -6.39
CA LEU A 32 -0.15 5.94 -5.40
C LEU A 32 1.06 6.56 -6.09
N THR A 33 1.37 7.77 -5.70
CA THR A 33 2.47 8.58 -6.25
C THR A 33 3.46 8.95 -5.15
N PRO A 34 4.75 9.12 -5.46
CA PRO A 34 5.73 9.45 -4.42
C PRO A 34 5.61 10.87 -3.87
N LYS A 35 5.07 11.82 -4.65
CA LYS A 35 5.04 13.25 -4.28
C LYS A 35 3.66 13.77 -3.86
N LEU A 36 2.59 13.15 -4.36
CA LEU A 36 1.21 13.61 -4.16
C LEU A 36 0.37 12.59 -3.38
N GLY A 37 1.00 11.50 -2.90
CA GLY A 37 0.28 10.44 -2.23
C GLY A 37 -0.75 9.77 -3.14
N VAL A 38 -1.90 9.46 -2.60
CA VAL A 38 -3.02 8.84 -3.33
C VAL A 38 -3.75 9.89 -4.14
N ILE A 39 -3.88 9.64 -5.44
CA ILE A 39 -4.64 10.49 -6.37
C ILE A 39 -5.65 9.68 -7.17
N THR A 40 -6.69 10.36 -7.66
CA THR A 40 -7.67 9.78 -8.59
C THR A 40 -7.42 10.31 -9.99
N ALA A 41 -7.38 9.42 -10.98
CA ALA A 41 -7.16 9.77 -12.37
C ALA A 41 -8.12 9.04 -13.32
N MET A 42 -8.63 9.74 -14.31
CA MET A 42 -9.44 9.17 -15.39
C MET A 42 -8.55 8.75 -16.55
N ALA A 43 -8.67 7.49 -16.97
CA ALA A 43 -8.00 6.92 -18.13
C ALA A 43 -9.03 6.63 -19.23
N ALA A 44 -9.17 7.60 -20.14
CA ALA A 44 -10.13 7.48 -21.25
C ALA A 44 -9.71 6.41 -22.26
N ASN A 45 -10.67 5.65 -22.75
CA ASN A 45 -10.46 4.55 -23.71
C ASN A 45 -9.49 3.45 -23.24
N SER A 46 -9.18 3.37 -21.95
CA SER A 46 -8.22 2.40 -21.39
C SER A 46 -8.71 0.96 -21.39
N LEU A 47 -10.01 0.70 -21.59
CA LEU A 47 -10.58 -0.65 -21.75
C LEU A 47 -10.53 -1.17 -23.19
N ARG A 48 -10.18 -0.35 -24.16
CA ARG A 48 -10.07 -0.81 -25.55
C ARG A 48 -8.76 -1.58 -25.74
N LEU A 49 -8.83 -2.80 -26.30
CA LEU A 49 -7.65 -3.67 -26.51
C LEU A 49 -6.53 -3.03 -27.34
N LYS A 50 -6.88 -2.14 -28.26
CA LYS A 50 -5.90 -1.40 -29.08
C LYS A 50 -5.35 -0.14 -28.39
N SER A 51 -5.81 0.18 -27.19
CA SER A 51 -5.33 1.35 -26.45
C SER A 51 -3.96 1.08 -25.85
N LYS A 52 -3.03 2.02 -26.00
CA LYS A 52 -1.73 1.99 -25.31
C LYS A 52 -1.88 2.00 -23.78
N LEU A 53 -3.02 2.49 -23.27
CA LEU A 53 -3.33 2.56 -21.85
C LEU A 53 -3.87 1.22 -21.29
N PHE A 54 -4.19 0.25 -22.14
CA PHE A 54 -4.88 -0.97 -21.71
C PHE A 54 -4.08 -1.74 -20.63
N SER A 55 -2.82 -2.02 -20.90
CA SER A 55 -1.92 -2.73 -19.97
C SER A 55 -1.41 -1.84 -18.85
N ALA A 56 -1.05 -0.60 -19.15
CA ALA A 56 -0.44 0.31 -18.19
C ALA A 56 -1.40 0.76 -17.08
N CYS A 57 -2.71 0.73 -17.34
CA CYS A 57 -3.76 1.08 -16.37
C CYS A 57 -4.35 -0.14 -15.65
N GLY A 58 -3.75 -1.32 -15.81
CA GLY A 58 -4.21 -2.54 -15.13
C GLY A 58 -3.86 -2.54 -13.64
N LEU A 59 -4.61 -3.34 -12.88
CA LEU A 59 -4.33 -3.58 -11.47
C LEU A 59 -2.94 -4.20 -11.29
N PHE A 60 -2.23 -3.80 -10.25
CA PHE A 60 -0.85 -4.21 -9.93
C PHE A 60 0.20 -3.81 -10.97
N CYS A 61 -0.13 -2.92 -11.93
CA CYS A 61 0.84 -2.35 -12.84
C CYS A 61 1.57 -1.17 -12.18
N TYR A 62 2.89 -1.22 -12.25
CA TYR A 62 3.75 -0.10 -11.94
C TYR A 62 4.13 0.58 -13.26
N SER A 63 3.63 1.78 -13.45
CA SER A 63 3.72 2.49 -14.73
C SER A 63 4.16 3.93 -14.54
N GLU A 64 4.78 4.46 -15.57
CA GLU A 64 5.05 5.89 -15.69
C GLU A 64 3.87 6.56 -16.38
N PHE A 65 3.26 7.53 -15.72
CA PHE A 65 2.07 8.23 -16.23
C PHE A 65 2.38 9.69 -16.50
N THR A 66 1.90 10.20 -17.62
CA THR A 66 1.76 11.62 -17.88
C THR A 66 0.35 12.04 -17.51
N LEU A 67 0.23 12.81 -16.42
CA LEU A 67 -1.07 13.26 -15.91
C LEU A 67 -1.27 14.75 -16.13
N VAL A 68 -2.49 15.11 -16.47
CA VAL A 68 -2.93 16.50 -16.57
C VAL A 68 -3.95 16.77 -15.46
N PRO A 69 -3.77 17.80 -14.63
CA PRO A 69 -4.73 18.17 -13.62
C PRO A 69 -6.06 18.57 -14.27
N GLY A 70 -7.17 18.03 -13.74
CA GLY A 70 -8.54 18.41 -14.06
C GLY A 70 -9.19 19.11 -12.87
N ARG A 71 -10.49 19.41 -13.00
CA ARG A 71 -11.24 20.11 -11.94
C ARG A 71 -11.39 19.28 -10.66
N ASN A 72 -11.68 17.99 -10.78
CA ASN A 72 -11.94 17.09 -9.66
C ASN A 72 -10.99 15.90 -9.60
N MET A 73 -10.34 15.56 -10.69
CA MET A 73 -9.42 14.44 -10.80
C MET A 73 -8.43 14.68 -11.93
N TYR A 74 -7.33 13.95 -11.91
CA TYR A 74 -6.34 13.96 -13.00
C TYR A 74 -6.88 13.24 -14.24
N THR A 75 -6.31 13.55 -15.41
CA THR A 75 -6.54 12.81 -16.65
C THR A 75 -5.24 12.19 -17.12
N VAL A 76 -5.26 10.88 -17.38
CA VAL A 76 -4.13 10.16 -17.97
C VAL A 76 -4.04 10.53 -19.44
N ARG A 77 -2.91 11.12 -19.87
CA ARG A 77 -2.61 11.39 -21.27
C ARG A 77 -1.85 10.24 -21.89
N GLU A 78 -0.78 9.81 -21.20
CA GLU A 78 0.09 8.73 -21.64
C GLU A 78 0.43 7.87 -20.45
N ALA A 79 0.72 6.60 -20.69
CA ALA A 79 1.22 5.68 -19.69
C ALA A 79 2.16 4.67 -20.35
N GLU A 80 3.28 4.41 -19.69
CA GLU A 80 4.27 3.41 -20.08
C GLU A 80 4.49 2.42 -18.93
N VAL A 81 4.35 1.14 -19.21
CA VAL A 81 4.56 0.07 -18.23
C VAL A 81 6.03 -0.01 -17.86
N GLN A 82 6.34 0.08 -16.58
CA GLN A 82 7.67 -0.14 -16.04
C GLN A 82 7.81 -1.58 -15.52
N ASN A 83 6.76 -2.08 -14.84
CA ASN A 83 6.72 -3.46 -14.35
C ASN A 83 5.28 -3.94 -14.20
N ILE A 84 5.07 -5.23 -14.46
CA ILE A 84 3.82 -5.94 -14.16
C ILE A 84 4.18 -7.12 -13.28
N PHE A 85 3.60 -7.18 -12.09
CA PHE A 85 3.85 -8.26 -11.14
C PHE A 85 3.04 -9.52 -11.52
N HIS A 86 3.42 -10.17 -12.63
CA HIS A 86 2.69 -11.31 -13.20
C HIS A 86 2.52 -12.47 -12.22
N GLY A 87 3.53 -12.74 -11.39
CA GLY A 87 3.49 -13.82 -10.40
C GLY A 87 2.41 -13.63 -9.32
N VAL A 88 1.91 -12.42 -9.10
CA VAL A 88 0.78 -12.19 -8.20
C VAL A 88 -0.45 -12.97 -8.64
N SER A 89 -0.70 -13.07 -9.95
CA SER A 89 -1.86 -13.75 -10.51
C SER A 89 -1.71 -15.28 -10.59
N SER A 90 -0.60 -15.85 -10.13
CA SER A 90 -0.35 -17.30 -10.20
C SER A 90 -1.09 -18.09 -9.12
N SER A 91 -1.58 -17.44 -8.05
CA SER A 91 -2.37 -18.05 -6.98
C SER A 91 -3.51 -17.14 -6.52
N ILE A 92 -4.61 -17.75 -6.07
CA ILE A 92 -5.77 -17.02 -5.53
C ILE A 92 -5.38 -16.28 -4.26
N GLU A 93 -4.57 -16.91 -3.41
CA GLU A 93 -4.06 -16.32 -2.17
C GLU A 93 -3.17 -15.11 -2.46
N GLY A 94 -2.30 -15.19 -3.48
CA GLY A 94 -1.45 -14.08 -3.92
C GLY A 94 -2.27 -12.87 -4.39
N VAL A 95 -3.26 -13.10 -5.23
CA VAL A 95 -4.19 -12.05 -5.70
C VAL A 95 -4.95 -11.45 -4.52
N SER A 96 -5.50 -12.29 -3.64
CA SER A 96 -6.29 -11.83 -2.48
C SER A 96 -5.46 -10.97 -1.54
N LEU A 97 -4.23 -11.39 -1.26
CA LEU A 97 -3.30 -10.60 -0.44
C LEU A 97 -2.95 -9.28 -1.14
N ALA A 98 -2.57 -9.31 -2.42
CA ALA A 98 -2.21 -8.10 -3.15
C ALA A 98 -3.37 -7.08 -3.20
N MET A 99 -4.61 -7.54 -3.41
CA MET A 99 -5.80 -6.68 -3.33
C MET A 99 -5.96 -6.06 -1.94
N TYR A 100 -5.82 -6.85 -0.89
CA TYR A 100 -5.89 -6.36 0.49
C TYR A 100 -4.82 -5.29 0.76
N LEU A 101 -3.55 -5.54 0.39
CA LEU A 101 -2.46 -4.59 0.59
C LEU A 101 -2.67 -3.28 -0.17
N THR A 102 -3.16 -3.36 -1.41
CA THR A 102 -3.42 -2.17 -2.23
C THR A 102 -4.64 -1.38 -1.74
N GLU A 103 -5.67 -2.04 -1.19
CA GLU A 103 -6.80 -1.36 -0.55
C GLU A 103 -6.38 -0.67 0.75
N MET A 104 -5.57 -1.32 1.59
CA MET A 104 -4.97 -0.68 2.78
C MET A 104 -4.15 0.55 2.39
N ALA A 105 -3.27 0.42 1.39
CA ALA A 105 -2.47 1.54 0.92
C ALA A 105 -3.34 2.69 0.40
N ALA A 106 -4.41 2.39 -0.33
CA ALA A 106 -5.34 3.41 -0.82
C ALA A 106 -6.09 4.14 0.30
N ALA A 107 -6.38 3.46 1.41
CA ALA A 107 -7.12 4.02 2.54
C ALA A 107 -6.23 4.79 3.53
N LEU A 108 -4.98 4.36 3.72
CA LEU A 108 -4.11 4.85 4.79
C LEU A 108 -2.97 5.75 4.31
N SER A 109 -2.61 5.70 3.00
CA SER A 109 -1.59 6.61 2.48
C SER A 109 -2.09 8.04 2.38
N PRO A 110 -1.21 9.03 2.60
CA PRO A 110 -1.58 10.44 2.57
C PRO A 110 -2.08 10.88 1.18
N THR A 111 -2.86 11.95 1.16
CA THR A 111 -3.36 12.60 -0.06
C THR A 111 -2.86 14.03 -0.10
N GLY A 112 -2.22 14.41 -1.21
CA GLY A 112 -1.65 15.76 -1.37
C GLY A 112 -0.28 15.95 -0.70
N GLU A 113 0.28 14.90 -0.12
CA GLU A 113 1.56 14.89 0.59
C GLU A 113 2.50 13.81 0.03
N GLU A 114 3.77 13.86 0.44
CA GLU A 114 4.77 12.88 0.01
C GLU A 114 4.47 11.49 0.60
N ALA A 115 4.47 10.46 -0.27
CA ALA A 115 4.20 9.06 0.07
C ALA A 115 5.23 8.09 -0.58
N ALA A 116 6.48 8.49 -0.62
CA ALA A 116 7.55 7.68 -1.23
C ALA A 116 7.82 6.39 -0.44
N ARG A 117 7.62 6.40 0.88
CA ARG A 117 7.81 5.23 1.76
C ARG A 117 6.70 4.21 1.54
N GLU A 118 5.45 4.66 1.51
CA GLU A 118 4.26 3.86 1.26
C GLU A 118 4.34 3.22 -0.12
N LEU A 119 4.71 3.99 -1.14
CA LEU A 119 4.91 3.47 -2.49
C LEU A 119 5.98 2.36 -2.50
N ARG A 120 7.12 2.57 -1.85
CA ARG A 120 8.17 1.56 -1.75
C ARG A 120 7.70 0.31 -1.02
N LEU A 121 6.91 0.46 0.05
CA LEU A 121 6.36 -0.66 0.81
C LEU A 121 5.42 -1.49 -0.07
N VAL A 122 4.51 -0.86 -0.81
CA VAL A 122 3.59 -1.53 -1.75
C VAL A 122 4.38 -2.28 -2.83
N LEU A 123 5.33 -1.60 -3.49
CA LEU A 123 6.12 -2.21 -4.57
C LEU A 123 6.92 -3.42 -4.10
N ASN A 124 7.59 -3.32 -2.95
CA ASN A 124 8.34 -4.43 -2.37
C ASN A 124 7.43 -5.60 -2.02
N SER A 125 6.25 -5.34 -1.46
CA SER A 125 5.30 -6.40 -1.09
C SER A 125 4.73 -7.10 -2.32
N LEU A 126 4.34 -6.37 -3.36
CA LEU A 126 3.89 -6.96 -4.64
C LEU A 126 5.01 -7.77 -5.31
N TYR A 127 6.25 -7.29 -5.26
CA TYR A 127 7.41 -8.02 -5.76
C TYR A 127 7.62 -9.33 -5.01
N MET A 128 7.59 -9.30 -3.67
CA MET A 128 7.76 -10.51 -2.84
C MET A 128 6.67 -11.55 -3.09
N ILE A 129 5.41 -11.11 -3.27
CA ILE A 129 4.30 -11.99 -3.66
C ILE A 129 4.57 -12.60 -5.04
N SER A 130 4.95 -11.76 -6.02
CA SER A 130 5.19 -12.19 -7.40
C SER A 130 6.32 -13.19 -7.54
N GLU A 131 7.38 -13.06 -6.75
CA GLU A 131 8.55 -13.92 -6.79
C GLU A 131 8.43 -15.19 -5.91
N HIS A 132 7.34 -15.32 -5.15
CA HIS A 132 7.12 -16.45 -4.21
C HIS A 132 8.28 -16.72 -3.24
N ARG A 133 9.01 -15.66 -2.84
CA ARG A 133 10.23 -15.80 -2.02
C ARG A 133 9.96 -15.92 -0.53
N THR A 134 8.75 -15.59 -0.09
CA THR A 134 8.41 -15.49 1.34
C THR A 134 6.96 -15.93 1.56
N ASP A 135 6.68 -16.51 2.73
CA ASP A 135 5.32 -16.86 3.14
C ASP A 135 4.43 -15.62 3.11
N LEU A 136 3.25 -15.74 2.51
CA LEU A 136 2.29 -14.64 2.36
C LEU A 136 1.87 -14.04 3.70
N ARG A 137 1.83 -14.86 4.78
CA ARG A 137 1.53 -14.38 6.14
C ARG A 137 2.60 -13.44 6.68
N VAL A 138 3.87 -13.71 6.36
CA VAL A 138 4.99 -12.84 6.76
C VAL A 138 4.92 -11.53 5.98
N ILE A 139 4.65 -11.59 4.66
CA ILE A 139 4.48 -10.36 3.85
C ILE A 139 3.35 -9.50 4.42
N LYS A 140 2.20 -10.12 4.74
CA LYS A 140 1.06 -9.45 5.35
C LYS A 140 1.45 -8.77 6.67
N ALA A 141 2.03 -9.51 7.59
CA ALA A 141 2.40 -8.99 8.92
C ALA A 141 3.40 -7.83 8.84
N VAL A 142 4.44 -7.94 7.98
CA VAL A 142 5.41 -6.86 7.77
C VAL A 142 4.77 -5.63 7.17
N PHE A 143 3.87 -5.81 6.19
CA PHE A 143 3.16 -4.69 5.57
C PHE A 143 2.28 -3.95 6.58
N GLU A 144 1.47 -4.69 7.36
CA GLU A 144 0.57 -4.12 8.37
C GLU A 144 1.36 -3.34 9.44
N LEU A 145 2.41 -3.94 10.01
CA LEU A 145 3.25 -3.29 11.02
C LEU A 145 3.92 -2.02 10.49
N ARG A 146 4.44 -2.06 9.27
CA ARG A 146 5.05 -0.88 8.65
C ARG A 146 4.03 0.21 8.35
N THR A 147 2.87 -0.16 7.83
CA THR A 147 1.79 0.80 7.57
C THR A 147 1.32 1.45 8.88
N MET A 148 1.12 0.67 9.95
CA MET A 148 0.80 1.21 11.27
C MET A 148 1.89 2.16 11.78
N SER A 149 3.16 1.81 11.59
CA SER A 149 4.29 2.67 11.97
C SER A 149 4.27 4.01 11.22
N GLU A 150 4.06 4.00 9.91
CA GLU A 150 3.99 5.23 9.09
C GLU A 150 2.76 6.09 9.46
N CYS A 151 1.66 5.46 9.89
CA CYS A 151 0.47 6.16 10.41
C CYS A 151 0.64 6.66 11.87
N GLY A 152 1.79 6.43 12.52
CA GLY A 152 2.03 6.85 13.89
C GLY A 152 1.49 5.91 14.96
N PHE A 153 1.03 4.72 14.59
CA PHE A 153 0.48 3.68 15.50
C PHE A 153 1.48 2.53 15.72
N MET A 154 2.77 2.83 15.81
CA MET A 154 3.80 1.82 16.02
C MET A 154 3.61 1.13 17.38
N PRO A 155 3.29 -0.19 17.43
CA PRO A 155 3.23 -0.92 18.71
C PRO A 155 4.63 -1.09 19.30
N GLN A 156 4.72 -1.11 20.63
CA GLN A 156 5.95 -1.38 21.36
C GLN A 156 6.20 -2.89 21.43
N ILE A 157 6.85 -3.43 20.40
CA ILE A 157 7.09 -4.87 20.23
C ILE A 157 8.55 -5.29 20.40
N VAL A 158 9.40 -4.40 20.92
CA VAL A 158 10.84 -4.67 21.08
C VAL A 158 11.14 -5.35 22.41
N CYS A 159 10.45 -4.97 23.49
CA CYS A 159 10.68 -5.47 24.83
C CYS A 159 9.40 -5.43 25.67
N CYS A 160 9.40 -6.08 26.81
CA CYS A 160 8.33 -5.94 27.79
C CYS A 160 8.25 -4.48 28.26
N ARG A 161 7.05 -3.90 28.24
CA ARG A 161 6.80 -2.51 28.65
C ARG A 161 7.24 -2.22 30.08
N ASP A 162 6.99 -3.14 31.01
CA ASP A 162 7.12 -2.89 32.43
C ASP A 162 8.52 -3.22 32.98
N CYS A 163 9.12 -4.35 32.54
CA CYS A 163 10.43 -4.78 33.03
C CYS A 163 11.58 -4.61 32.02
N GLY A 164 11.29 -4.23 30.77
CA GLY A 164 12.30 -4.03 29.75
C GLY A 164 12.98 -5.31 29.22
N THR A 165 12.52 -6.49 29.63
CA THR A 165 13.07 -7.77 29.17
C THR A 165 12.80 -7.96 27.67
N TYR A 166 13.82 -8.44 26.95
CA TYR A 166 13.76 -8.70 25.49
C TYR A 166 14.44 -10.02 25.10
N ASP A 167 14.57 -10.97 26.01
CA ASP A 167 15.29 -12.23 25.77
C ASP A 167 14.53 -13.09 24.76
N GLU A 168 15.24 -13.65 23.76
CA GLU A 168 14.66 -14.46 22.69
C GLU A 168 14.05 -15.78 23.18
N GLY A 169 14.38 -16.22 24.40
CA GLY A 169 13.85 -17.43 25.05
C GLY A 169 12.54 -17.22 25.82
N ASP A 170 12.13 -15.98 26.04
CA ASP A 170 10.97 -15.65 26.85
C ASP A 170 9.68 -15.62 26.03
N ALA A 171 8.58 -16.06 26.67
CA ALA A 171 7.25 -15.91 26.10
C ALA A 171 6.72 -14.49 26.33
N PHE A 172 6.29 -13.83 25.25
CA PHE A 172 5.67 -12.51 25.28
C PHE A 172 4.22 -12.58 24.86
N TYR A 173 3.41 -11.72 25.43
CA TYR A 173 2.02 -11.51 25.09
C TYR A 173 1.84 -10.12 24.52
N LEU A 174 1.20 -10.02 23.38
CA LEU A 174 0.85 -8.73 22.77
C LEU A 174 -0.48 -8.26 23.35
N ASP A 175 -0.47 -7.18 24.11
CA ASP A 175 -1.68 -6.44 24.43
C ASP A 175 -2.08 -5.63 23.19
N ALA A 176 -3.08 -6.15 22.48
CA ALA A 176 -3.55 -5.55 21.23
C ALA A 176 -4.32 -4.23 21.46
N GLN A 177 -4.84 -3.98 22.66
CA GLN A 177 -5.56 -2.74 22.98
C GLN A 177 -4.58 -1.59 23.25
N GLU A 178 -3.55 -1.88 24.03
CA GLU A 178 -2.54 -0.89 24.43
C GLU A 178 -1.32 -0.88 23.47
N GLY A 179 -1.20 -1.87 22.58
CA GLY A 179 -0.14 -1.93 21.56
C GLY A 179 1.26 -2.19 22.14
N HIS A 180 1.40 -2.98 23.21
CA HIS A 180 2.71 -3.30 23.80
C HIS A 180 2.87 -4.77 24.18
N LEU A 181 4.11 -5.20 24.42
CA LEU A 181 4.44 -6.54 24.88
C LEU A 181 4.52 -6.60 26.41
N LEU A 182 3.99 -7.69 26.96
CA LEU A 182 4.14 -8.10 28.36
C LEU A 182 4.86 -9.44 28.42
N CYS A 183 5.85 -9.59 29.30
CA CYS A 183 6.50 -10.87 29.53
C CYS A 183 5.62 -11.79 30.40
N ALA A 184 5.90 -13.09 30.38
CA ALA A 184 5.16 -14.09 31.16
C ALA A 184 5.17 -13.81 32.66
N CYS A 185 6.23 -13.21 33.21
CA CYS A 185 6.35 -12.87 34.62
C CYS A 185 5.26 -11.90 35.09
N LEU A 186 4.79 -11.02 34.24
CA LEU A 186 3.83 -9.96 34.57
C LEU A 186 2.38 -10.35 34.30
N LEU A 187 2.15 -11.32 33.43
CA LEU A 187 0.81 -11.87 33.17
C LEU A 187 0.17 -12.48 34.42
N TYR A 188 1.00 -13.07 35.29
CA TYR A 188 0.53 -13.67 36.53
C TYR A 188 0.39 -12.68 37.72
N THR A 189 0.92 -11.47 37.56
CA THR A 189 0.87 -10.40 38.56
C THR A 189 -0.16 -9.32 38.27
N SER A 190 -0.73 -9.29 37.07
CA SER A 190 -1.80 -8.36 36.73
C SER A 190 -3.13 -8.86 37.38
N PRO A 191 -3.87 -7.99 38.09
CA PRO A 191 -5.16 -8.37 38.65
C PRO A 191 -6.11 -8.81 37.54
N SER A 192 -6.71 -9.97 37.70
CA SER A 192 -7.70 -10.50 36.75
C SER A 192 -8.81 -9.46 36.53
N PRO A 193 -9.31 -9.29 35.31
CA PRO A 193 -10.46 -8.42 35.03
C PRO A 193 -11.74 -8.83 35.80
N ARG A 194 -11.71 -9.92 36.54
CA ARG A 194 -12.81 -10.39 37.39
C ARG A 194 -12.79 -9.81 38.80
N ASP A 195 -11.74 -9.10 39.18
CA ASP A 195 -11.59 -8.52 40.51
C ASP A 195 -11.85 -7.00 40.57
N ALA A 196 -12.39 -6.45 39.47
CA ALA A 196 -12.80 -5.04 39.39
C ALA A 196 -14.32 -4.88 39.38
#